data_1b16542b3e6c2ea4bf495ac5b6b37e50
#
_entry.id   1b16542b3e6c2ea4bf495ac5b6b37e50
#
_cell.length_a   1.000
_cell.length_b   1.000
_cell.length_c   1.000
_cell.angle_alpha   90.00
_cell.angle_beta   90.00
_cell.angle_gamma   90.00
#
_symmetry.space_group_name_H-M   'P 1'
#
loop_
_entity.id
_entity.type
_entity.pdbx_description
1 polymer ?
#
loop_
_entity_poly.entity_id
_entity_poly.type
_entity_poly.pdbx_seq_one_letter_code
_entity_poly.pdbx_strand_id
1 'polypeptide(L)'
;DFFYDPEEVLAKAETDRGTTFILAAVGFETTAPVWADLIRRVYEEHIPNVRFLTALKTMPGAMSLISGESHIDGFLCPGHVAVITGCRPFRKLAEETEETMVIGGFSPADLLRALTRLVLAASQKKRGLWNEYPSVVTEEGNPKALALLADVFTPGDAVWRGLGTIAGSGLYLREKYR
;
A
#
# COMPACT_ATOMS: atom_id res chain seq x y z
N ASP A 1 9.62 16.21 16.12
CA ASP A 1 8.33 16.89 16.02
C ASP A 1 7.33 16.01 15.28
N PHE A 2 6.04 16.18 15.57
CA PHE A 2 4.94 15.57 14.85
C PHE A 2 4.27 16.62 13.97
N PHE A 3 3.81 16.23 12.82
CA PHE A 3 2.99 17.05 11.93
C PHE A 3 1.78 16.24 11.47
N TYR A 4 0.67 16.90 11.26
CA TYR A 4 -0.56 16.27 10.73
C TYR A 4 -0.74 16.58 9.25
N ASP A 5 -0.19 17.70 8.81
CA ASP A 5 -0.23 18.14 7.41
C ASP A 5 1.21 18.32 6.88
N PRO A 6 1.59 17.63 5.80
CA PRO A 6 2.89 17.82 5.16
C PRO A 6 3.16 19.25 4.71
N GLU A 7 2.14 20.04 4.42
CA GLU A 7 2.27 21.46 4.04
C GLU A 7 2.93 22.28 5.14
N GLU A 8 2.69 21.97 6.42
CA GLU A 8 3.35 22.65 7.55
C GLU A 8 4.87 22.49 7.51
N VAL A 9 5.34 21.33 7.07
CA VAL A 9 6.78 21.06 6.98
C VAL A 9 7.40 21.81 5.80
N LEU A 10 6.70 21.85 4.65
CA LEU A 10 7.17 22.61 3.48
C LEU A 10 7.26 24.09 3.79
N ALA A 11 6.23 24.68 4.41
CA ALA A 11 6.24 26.10 4.82
C ALA A 11 7.37 26.41 5.80
N LYS A 12 7.65 25.52 6.76
CA LYS A 12 8.81 25.65 7.66
C LYS A 12 10.13 25.58 6.92
N ALA A 13 10.26 24.62 5.98
CA ALA A 13 11.48 24.46 5.21
C ALA A 13 11.80 25.67 4.32
N GLU A 14 10.78 26.33 3.79
CA GLU A 14 10.93 27.57 3.02
C GLU A 14 11.42 28.74 3.86
N THR A 15 10.94 28.85 5.09
CA THR A 15 11.27 29.96 6.02
C THR A 15 12.57 29.73 6.76
N ASP A 16 12.93 28.48 7.05
CA ASP A 16 14.17 28.09 7.73
C ASP A 16 15.08 27.26 6.81
N ARG A 17 15.82 27.95 5.96
CA ARG A 17 16.77 27.34 5.03
C ARG A 17 18.02 26.76 5.69
N GLY A 18 18.27 27.10 6.97
CA GLY A 18 19.40 26.60 7.75
C GLY A 18 19.20 25.22 8.33
N THR A 19 17.95 24.79 8.47
CA THR A 19 17.57 23.49 9.03
C THR A 19 17.27 22.48 7.94
N THR A 20 17.80 21.25 8.07
CA THR A 20 17.41 20.12 7.21
C THR A 20 16.24 19.37 7.85
N PHE A 21 15.14 19.27 7.13
CA PHE A 21 13.94 18.52 7.53
C PHE A 21 13.98 17.12 6.96
N ILE A 22 13.92 16.11 7.83
CA ILE A 22 13.89 14.69 7.41
C ILE A 22 12.49 14.17 7.72
N LEU A 23 11.74 13.82 6.66
CA LEU A 23 10.40 13.24 6.76
C LEU A 23 10.47 11.72 6.70
N ALA A 24 9.93 11.06 7.73
CA ALA A 24 9.80 9.61 7.76
C ALA A 24 8.54 9.17 7.02
N ALA A 25 8.70 8.80 5.76
CA ALA A 25 7.62 8.29 4.91
C ALA A 25 7.34 6.81 5.24
N VAL A 26 6.41 6.59 6.16
CA VAL A 26 6.01 5.26 6.65
C VAL A 26 4.59 4.95 6.17
N GLY A 27 4.31 3.69 5.86
CA GLY A 27 2.96 3.22 5.53
C GLY A 27 2.93 2.17 4.44
N PHE A 28 1.74 2.02 3.87
CA PHE A 28 1.44 1.05 2.83
C PHE A 28 0.89 1.74 1.58
N GLU A 29 0.35 0.96 0.65
CA GLU A 29 -0.19 1.46 -0.63
C GLU A 29 -1.20 2.60 -0.48
N THR A 30 -1.91 2.67 0.63
CA THR A 30 -2.90 3.73 0.89
C THR A 30 -2.27 5.10 1.13
N THR A 31 -1.11 5.15 1.77
CA THR A 31 -0.39 6.39 2.10
C THR A 31 0.73 6.72 1.11
N ALA A 32 1.21 5.72 0.38
CA ALA A 32 2.30 5.90 -0.57
C ALA A 32 2.02 6.96 -1.66
N PRO A 33 0.80 7.13 -2.20
CA PRO A 33 0.51 8.20 -3.16
C PRO A 33 0.67 9.61 -2.58
N VAL A 34 0.34 9.80 -1.28
CA VAL A 34 0.51 11.09 -0.60
C VAL A 34 1.99 11.43 -0.49
N TRP A 35 2.80 10.45 -0.07
CA TRP A 35 4.25 10.63 -0.03
C TRP A 35 4.86 10.85 -1.41
N ALA A 36 4.37 10.15 -2.43
CA ALA A 36 4.84 10.32 -3.79
C ALA A 36 4.56 11.73 -4.32
N ASP A 37 3.39 12.29 -4.04
CA ASP A 37 3.04 13.65 -4.43
C ASP A 37 3.93 14.68 -3.73
N LEU A 38 4.14 14.51 -2.43
CA LEU A 38 4.99 15.41 -1.64
C LEU A 38 6.46 15.36 -2.12
N ILE A 39 6.99 14.16 -2.38
CA ILE A 39 8.36 13.99 -2.90
C ILE A 39 8.51 14.67 -4.26
N ARG A 40 7.54 14.45 -5.16
CA ARG A 40 7.54 15.09 -6.48
C ARG A 40 7.52 16.61 -6.36
N ARG A 41 6.66 17.17 -5.51
CA ARG A 41 6.56 18.60 -5.27
C ARG A 41 7.87 19.18 -4.73
N VAL A 42 8.47 18.57 -3.70
CA VAL A 42 9.76 19.00 -3.15
C VAL A 42 10.84 19.04 -4.24
N TYR A 43 10.82 18.08 -5.16
CA TYR A 43 11.74 18.05 -6.28
C TYR A 43 11.43 19.15 -7.32
N GLU A 44 10.17 19.30 -7.73
CA GLU A 44 9.73 20.29 -8.74
C GLU A 44 9.89 21.73 -8.26
N GLU A 45 9.60 22.00 -6.99
CA GLU A 45 9.71 23.32 -6.35
C GLU A 45 11.14 23.62 -5.87
N HIS A 46 12.08 22.70 -6.08
CA HIS A 46 13.51 22.86 -5.71
C HIS A 46 13.71 23.23 -4.23
N ILE A 47 13.07 22.49 -3.30
CA ILE A 47 13.23 22.70 -1.86
C ILE A 47 14.45 21.90 -1.36
N PRO A 48 15.61 22.53 -1.16
CA PRO A 48 16.88 21.82 -1.02
C PRO A 48 17.11 21.22 0.37
N ASN A 49 16.35 21.64 1.37
CA ASN A 49 16.53 21.27 2.76
C ASN A 49 15.48 20.28 3.29
N VAL A 50 14.71 19.64 2.40
CA VAL A 50 13.81 18.53 2.73
C VAL A 50 14.39 17.22 2.24
N ARG A 51 14.36 16.18 3.07
CA ARG A 51 14.82 14.82 2.77
C ARG A 51 13.76 13.81 3.18
N PHE A 52 13.73 12.67 2.52
CA PHE A 52 12.78 11.61 2.80
C PHE A 52 13.50 10.33 3.23
N LEU A 53 13.10 9.77 4.37
CA LEU A 53 13.44 8.43 4.80
C LEU A 53 12.25 7.52 4.49
N THR A 54 12.33 6.72 3.43
CA THR A 54 11.23 5.86 3.01
C THR A 54 11.25 4.53 3.76
N ALA A 55 10.14 4.19 4.41
CA ALA A 55 9.85 2.89 5.00
C ALA A 55 8.46 2.39 4.55
N LEU A 56 8.12 2.68 3.30
CA LEU A 56 6.87 2.27 2.66
C LEU A 56 6.95 0.82 2.21
N LYS A 57 5.86 0.08 2.41
CA LYS A 57 5.77 -1.35 2.10
C LYS A 57 4.50 -1.67 1.34
N THR A 58 4.50 -2.84 0.68
CA THR A 58 3.35 -3.34 -0.08
C THR A 58 2.85 -4.66 0.49
N MET A 59 1.53 -4.82 0.58
CA MET A 59 0.87 -5.93 1.28
C MET A 59 0.99 -7.30 0.59
N PRO A 60 0.90 -7.44 -0.74
CA PRO A 60 0.78 -8.76 -1.37
C PRO A 60 1.92 -9.72 -1.04
N GLY A 61 3.18 -9.24 -0.97
CA GLY A 61 4.32 -10.08 -0.64
C GLY A 61 4.26 -10.65 0.79
N ALA A 62 3.80 -9.86 1.76
CA ALA A 62 3.62 -10.31 3.13
C ALA A 62 2.47 -11.32 3.25
N MET A 63 1.38 -11.11 2.52
CA MET A 63 0.26 -12.05 2.48
C MET A 63 0.69 -13.39 1.87
N SER A 64 1.48 -13.38 0.79
CA SER A 64 2.03 -14.59 0.18
C SER A 64 2.87 -15.40 1.16
N LEU A 65 3.73 -14.75 1.92
CA LEU A 65 4.56 -15.42 2.92
C LEU A 65 3.72 -16.08 4.02
N ILE A 66 2.73 -15.35 4.54
CA ILE A 66 1.85 -15.83 5.62
C ILE A 66 0.98 -16.98 5.15
N SER A 67 0.49 -16.96 3.92
CA SER A 67 -0.29 -18.04 3.32
C SER A 67 0.45 -19.39 3.34
N GLY A 68 1.76 -19.39 3.08
CA GLY A 68 2.56 -20.63 3.04
C GLY A 68 2.88 -21.24 4.41
N GLU A 69 2.77 -20.48 5.50
CA GLU A 69 3.24 -20.89 6.84
C GLU A 69 2.12 -21.16 7.85
N SER A 70 0.87 -20.86 7.52
CA SER A 70 -0.23 -20.83 8.49
C SER A 70 -1.40 -21.71 8.07
N HIS A 71 -2.14 -22.24 9.05
CA HIS A 71 -3.47 -22.84 8.82
C HIS A 71 -4.50 -21.73 8.65
N ILE A 72 -4.46 -21.05 7.50
CA ILE A 72 -5.39 -19.99 7.13
C ILE A 72 -6.36 -20.55 6.10
N ASP A 73 -7.67 -20.43 6.35
CA ASP A 73 -8.69 -20.86 5.40
C ASP A 73 -9.05 -19.77 4.37
N GLY A 74 -8.57 -18.53 4.57
CA GLY A 74 -8.75 -17.43 3.64
C GLY A 74 -8.45 -16.06 4.24
N PHE A 75 -8.41 -15.05 3.38
CA PHE A 75 -8.04 -13.68 3.73
C PHE A 75 -9.16 -12.70 3.49
N LEU A 76 -9.44 -11.87 4.50
CA LEU A 76 -10.19 -10.64 4.31
C LEU A 76 -9.20 -9.54 3.88
N CYS A 77 -9.21 -9.21 2.59
CA CYS A 77 -8.28 -8.27 2.01
C CYS A 77 -8.70 -6.81 2.26
N PRO A 78 -7.74 -5.90 2.51
CA PRO A 78 -8.03 -4.51 2.84
C PRO A 78 -8.55 -3.73 1.63
N GLY A 79 -9.84 -3.34 1.67
CA GLY A 79 -10.50 -2.62 0.58
C GLY A 79 -9.81 -1.31 0.21
N HIS A 80 -9.30 -0.54 1.18
CA HIS A 80 -8.59 0.73 0.89
C HIS A 80 -7.30 0.52 0.09
N VAL A 81 -6.57 -0.58 0.33
CA VAL A 81 -5.41 -0.94 -0.51
C VAL A 81 -5.89 -1.25 -1.92
N ALA A 82 -6.96 -2.06 -2.04
CA ALA A 82 -7.52 -2.44 -3.33
C ALA A 82 -8.11 -1.25 -4.12
N VAL A 83 -8.56 -0.17 -3.45
CA VAL A 83 -8.94 1.09 -4.14
C VAL A 83 -7.74 1.68 -4.90
N ILE A 84 -6.55 1.60 -4.33
CA ILE A 84 -5.33 2.09 -4.99
C ILE A 84 -4.81 1.11 -6.04
N THR A 85 -4.65 -0.16 -5.68
CA THR A 85 -3.95 -1.17 -6.48
C THR A 85 -4.84 -1.94 -7.46
N GLY A 86 -6.14 -1.89 -7.25
CA GLY A 86 -7.11 -2.75 -7.96
C GLY A 86 -7.20 -4.17 -7.40
N CYS A 87 -8.06 -4.96 -8.02
CA CYS A 87 -8.22 -6.39 -7.71
C CYS A 87 -7.06 -7.24 -8.22
N ARG A 88 -6.39 -6.81 -9.29
CA ARG A 88 -5.40 -7.62 -10.02
C ARG A 88 -4.28 -8.20 -9.15
N PRO A 89 -3.62 -7.46 -8.23
CA PRO A 89 -2.59 -8.03 -7.37
C PRO A 89 -3.11 -9.12 -6.44
N PHE A 90 -4.32 -8.92 -5.88
CA PHE A 90 -4.97 -9.90 -5.01
C PHE A 90 -5.47 -11.13 -5.77
N ARG A 91 -5.94 -10.96 -7.00
CA ARG A 91 -6.34 -12.08 -7.87
C ARG A 91 -5.15 -12.97 -8.18
N LYS A 92 -4.04 -12.35 -8.63
CA LYS A 92 -2.80 -13.07 -8.87
C LYS A 92 -2.34 -13.83 -7.63
N LEU A 93 -2.37 -13.19 -6.47
CA LEU A 93 -1.99 -13.81 -5.21
C LEU A 93 -2.91 -15.01 -4.87
N ALA A 94 -4.23 -14.85 -4.99
CA ALA A 94 -5.19 -15.92 -4.74
C ALA A 94 -4.99 -17.14 -5.65
N GLU A 95 -4.60 -16.90 -6.91
CA GLU A 95 -4.26 -17.97 -7.88
C GLU A 95 -2.95 -18.66 -7.52
N GLU A 96 -1.91 -17.90 -7.15
CA GLU A 96 -0.58 -18.42 -6.80
C GLU A 96 -0.57 -19.20 -5.48
N THR A 97 -1.38 -18.78 -4.50
CA THR A 97 -1.44 -19.42 -3.17
C THR A 97 -2.58 -20.42 -3.03
N GLU A 98 -3.45 -20.52 -4.02
CA GLU A 98 -4.67 -21.33 -3.98
C GLU A 98 -5.58 -21.01 -2.78
N GLU A 99 -5.60 -19.73 -2.37
CA GLU A 99 -6.34 -19.28 -1.19
C GLU A 99 -7.69 -18.64 -1.53
N THR A 100 -8.58 -18.63 -0.53
CA THR A 100 -9.83 -17.88 -0.57
C THR A 100 -9.55 -16.43 -0.15
N MET A 101 -9.79 -15.47 -1.04
CA MET A 101 -9.58 -14.04 -0.75
C MET A 101 -10.84 -13.24 -1.02
N VAL A 102 -11.17 -12.32 -0.11
CA VAL A 102 -12.34 -11.44 -0.25
C VAL A 102 -11.93 -10.00 0.05
N ILE A 103 -12.12 -9.11 -0.90
CA ILE A 103 -11.95 -7.67 -0.69
C ILE A 103 -13.24 -7.12 -0.07
N GLY A 104 -13.14 -6.45 1.08
CA GLY A 104 -14.25 -5.85 1.79
C GLY A 104 -14.08 -4.37 2.06
N GLY A 105 -15.19 -3.64 2.15
CA GLY A 105 -15.22 -2.28 2.67
C GLY A 105 -15.19 -2.25 4.20
N PHE A 106 -15.26 -1.05 4.79
CA PHE A 106 -15.10 -0.85 6.23
C PHE A 106 -16.39 -0.47 6.96
N SER A 107 -17.51 -0.26 6.24
CA SER A 107 -18.80 -0.11 6.94
C SER A 107 -19.22 -1.44 7.57
N PRO A 108 -20.03 -1.43 8.65
CA PRO A 108 -20.52 -2.68 9.26
C PRO A 108 -21.21 -3.60 8.26
N ALA A 109 -21.96 -3.05 7.31
CA ALA A 109 -22.64 -3.81 6.26
C ALA A 109 -21.67 -4.43 5.26
N ASP A 110 -20.62 -3.70 4.87
CA ASP A 110 -19.59 -4.19 3.97
C ASP A 110 -18.77 -5.31 4.62
N LEU A 111 -18.38 -5.12 5.88
CA LEU A 111 -17.64 -6.13 6.64
C LEU A 111 -18.46 -7.40 6.80
N LEU A 112 -19.75 -7.30 7.17
CA LEU A 112 -20.61 -8.45 7.31
C LEU A 112 -20.78 -9.20 5.97
N ARG A 113 -20.93 -8.49 4.87
CA ARG A 113 -21.02 -9.05 3.52
C ARG A 113 -19.75 -9.78 3.13
N ALA A 114 -18.60 -9.13 3.32
CA ALA A 114 -17.30 -9.72 3.00
C ALA A 114 -16.99 -10.94 3.88
N LEU A 115 -17.26 -10.90 5.18
CA LEU A 115 -17.09 -12.03 6.08
C LEU A 115 -18.03 -13.19 5.72
N THR A 116 -19.29 -12.91 5.39
CA THR A 116 -20.24 -13.94 4.94
C THR A 116 -19.73 -14.62 3.67
N ARG A 117 -19.24 -13.84 2.70
CA ARG A 117 -18.62 -14.40 1.48
C ARG A 117 -17.41 -15.27 1.79
N LEU A 118 -16.52 -14.78 2.65
CA LEU A 118 -15.30 -15.49 3.03
C LEU A 118 -15.62 -16.85 3.68
N VAL A 119 -16.50 -16.86 4.68
CA VAL A 119 -16.91 -18.10 5.38
C VAL A 119 -17.57 -19.09 4.41
N LEU A 120 -18.49 -18.62 3.56
CA LEU A 120 -19.16 -19.48 2.58
C LEU A 120 -18.19 -20.05 1.55
N ALA A 121 -17.27 -19.24 1.02
CA ALA A 121 -16.29 -19.71 0.05
C ALA A 121 -15.31 -20.69 0.69
N ALA A 122 -14.79 -20.39 1.87
CA ALA A 122 -13.87 -21.26 2.59
C ALA A 122 -14.52 -22.60 2.97
N SER A 123 -15.76 -22.59 3.50
CA SER A 123 -16.50 -23.81 3.85
C SER A 123 -16.77 -24.71 2.63
N GLN A 124 -16.91 -24.14 1.45
CA GLN A 124 -17.08 -24.85 0.18
C GLN A 124 -15.75 -25.17 -0.52
N LYS A 125 -14.62 -24.86 0.11
CA LYS A 125 -13.26 -25.01 -0.46
C LYS A 125 -13.11 -24.31 -1.82
N LYS A 126 -13.82 -23.22 -2.03
CA LYS A 126 -13.70 -22.40 -3.23
C LYS A 126 -12.48 -21.49 -3.11
N ARG A 127 -11.59 -21.52 -4.09
CA ARG A 127 -10.37 -20.71 -4.14
C ARG A 127 -10.54 -19.55 -5.13
N GLY A 128 -9.83 -18.47 -4.90
CA GLY A 128 -9.84 -17.29 -5.77
C GLY A 128 -10.23 -16.02 -5.05
N LEU A 129 -10.46 -14.95 -5.82
CA LEU A 129 -10.77 -13.62 -5.30
C LEU A 129 -12.23 -13.24 -5.54
N TRP A 130 -12.88 -12.73 -4.50
CA TRP A 130 -14.19 -12.06 -4.54
C TRP A 130 -14.05 -10.59 -4.15
N ASN A 131 -14.62 -9.71 -4.95
CA ASN A 131 -14.70 -8.28 -4.63
C ASN A 131 -16.12 -7.96 -4.12
N GLU A 132 -16.25 -7.78 -2.80
CA GLU A 132 -17.50 -7.37 -2.12
C GLU A 132 -17.53 -5.84 -1.88
N TYR A 133 -16.64 -5.08 -2.55
CA TYR A 133 -16.59 -3.61 -2.50
C TYR A 133 -16.53 -2.98 -3.91
N PRO A 134 -17.39 -3.44 -4.85
CA PRO A 134 -17.29 -3.06 -6.26
C PRO A 134 -17.67 -1.59 -6.54
N SER A 135 -18.28 -0.88 -5.59
CA SER A 135 -18.62 0.54 -5.74
C SER A 135 -17.40 1.46 -5.83
N VAL A 136 -16.25 1.03 -5.29
CA VAL A 136 -15.02 1.83 -5.27
C VAL A 136 -13.77 1.06 -5.71
N VAL A 137 -13.81 -0.28 -5.63
CA VAL A 137 -12.68 -1.13 -6.05
C VAL A 137 -12.92 -1.64 -7.46
N THR A 138 -12.04 -1.24 -8.36
CA THR A 138 -12.04 -1.71 -9.77
C THR A 138 -10.97 -2.78 -9.99
N GLU A 139 -10.92 -3.38 -11.17
CA GLU A 139 -9.88 -4.36 -11.51
C GLU A 139 -8.50 -3.71 -11.58
N GLU A 140 -8.41 -2.51 -12.15
CA GLU A 140 -7.17 -1.77 -12.42
C GLU A 140 -6.71 -0.88 -11.27
N GLY A 141 -7.58 -0.55 -10.31
CA GLY A 141 -7.30 0.40 -9.23
C GLY A 141 -7.37 1.86 -9.69
N ASN A 142 -6.63 2.72 -8.99
CA ASN A 142 -6.56 4.14 -9.29
C ASN A 142 -5.38 4.44 -10.24
N PRO A 143 -5.64 4.71 -11.53
CA PRO A 143 -4.58 4.89 -12.51
C PRO A 143 -3.69 6.11 -12.23
N LYS A 144 -4.24 7.18 -11.64
CA LYS A 144 -3.46 8.38 -11.28
C LYS A 144 -2.48 8.07 -10.14
N ALA A 145 -2.97 7.38 -9.09
CA ALA A 145 -2.13 6.98 -7.97
C ALA A 145 -1.04 6.00 -8.42
N LEU A 146 -1.39 5.01 -9.24
CA LEU A 146 -0.43 4.03 -9.75
C LEU A 146 0.64 4.66 -10.64
N ALA A 147 0.26 5.60 -11.52
CA ALA A 147 1.21 6.34 -12.35
C ALA A 147 2.18 7.18 -11.49
N LEU A 148 1.66 7.85 -10.46
CA LEU A 148 2.47 8.64 -9.53
C LEU A 148 3.44 7.76 -8.73
N LEU A 149 2.97 6.62 -8.22
CA LEU A 149 3.83 5.67 -7.53
C LEU A 149 4.95 5.13 -8.44
N ALA A 150 4.62 4.81 -9.70
CA ALA A 150 5.58 4.33 -10.68
C ALA A 150 6.61 5.40 -11.11
N ASP A 151 6.24 6.69 -11.08
CA ASP A 151 7.18 7.79 -11.34
C ASP A 151 8.16 7.98 -10.19
N VAL A 152 7.70 7.92 -8.94
CA VAL A 152 8.50 8.28 -7.77
C VAL A 152 9.27 7.09 -7.19
N PHE A 153 8.67 5.91 -7.18
CA PHE A 153 9.24 4.75 -6.51
C PHE A 153 9.65 3.62 -7.44
N THR A 154 10.57 2.81 -6.96
CA THR A 154 10.92 1.51 -7.52
C THR A 154 10.78 0.44 -6.43
N PRO A 155 10.23 -0.76 -6.75
CA PRO A 155 10.18 -1.86 -5.82
C PRO A 155 11.57 -2.35 -5.44
N GLY A 156 11.71 -2.83 -4.20
CA GLY A 156 12.91 -3.49 -3.70
C GLY A 156 12.61 -4.32 -2.47
N ASP A 157 13.58 -5.07 -1.99
CA ASP A 157 13.43 -5.93 -0.84
C ASP A 157 13.27 -5.10 0.44
N ALA A 158 12.36 -5.49 1.32
CA ALA A 158 12.16 -4.81 2.59
C ALA A 158 12.15 -5.77 3.77
N VAL A 159 12.73 -5.31 4.88
CA VAL A 159 12.71 -6.05 6.15
C VAL A 159 11.38 -5.78 6.88
N TRP A 160 10.66 -6.84 7.21
CA TRP A 160 9.45 -6.81 8.01
C TRP A 160 9.72 -7.36 9.39
N ARG A 161 9.31 -6.62 10.42
CA ARG A 161 9.47 -7.08 11.79
C ARG A 161 8.64 -8.36 12.01
N GLY A 162 9.31 -9.44 12.44
CA GLY A 162 8.68 -10.74 12.65
C GLY A 162 8.57 -11.64 11.43
N LEU A 163 8.74 -11.10 10.21
CA LEU A 163 8.62 -11.86 8.95
C LEU A 163 9.94 -11.95 8.16
N GLY A 164 10.97 -11.18 8.57
CA GLY A 164 12.23 -11.15 7.83
C GLY A 164 12.21 -10.29 6.58
N THR A 165 13.07 -10.60 5.62
CA THR A 165 13.16 -9.89 4.35
C THR A 165 12.20 -10.47 3.34
N ILE A 166 11.34 -9.60 2.77
CA ILE A 166 10.37 -9.97 1.73
C ILE A 166 10.75 -9.26 0.43
N ALA A 167 11.00 -10.05 -0.59
CA ALA A 167 11.42 -9.56 -1.89
C ALA A 167 10.38 -8.65 -2.54
N GLY A 168 10.83 -7.52 -3.09
CA GLY A 168 10.01 -6.56 -3.83
C GLY A 168 8.92 -5.85 -3.01
N SER A 169 8.90 -5.99 -1.68
CA SER A 169 7.84 -5.49 -0.80
C SER A 169 8.08 -4.07 -0.27
N GLY A 170 9.19 -3.44 -0.62
CA GLY A 170 9.50 -2.06 -0.26
C GLY A 170 9.37 -1.11 -1.44
N LEU A 171 9.10 0.15 -1.14
CA LEU A 171 9.08 1.23 -2.13
C LEU A 171 10.24 2.19 -1.85
N TYR A 172 11.19 2.24 -2.78
CA TYR A 172 12.40 3.06 -2.69
C TYR A 172 12.37 4.17 -3.72
N LEU A 173 12.95 5.32 -3.38
CA LEU A 173 13.05 6.45 -4.31
C LEU A 173 13.80 6.05 -5.58
N ARG A 174 13.26 6.42 -6.72
CA ARG A 174 14.00 6.38 -7.97
C ARG A 174 15.15 7.39 -7.93
N GLU A 175 16.20 7.12 -8.71
CA GLU A 175 17.42 7.94 -8.77
C GLU A 175 17.13 9.44 -8.95
N LYS A 176 16.16 9.76 -9.79
CA LYS A 176 15.69 11.13 -10.05
C LYS A 176 15.31 11.92 -8.78
N TYR A 177 14.84 11.23 -7.72
CA TYR A 177 14.32 11.84 -6.50
C TYR A 177 15.23 11.61 -5.26
N ARG A 178 16.45 11.12 -5.45
CA ARG A 178 17.45 10.90 -4.39
C ARG A 178 18.26 12.13 -4.04
#